data_34da4250f05018657154525855602e7c
#
_entry.id   34da4250f05018657154525855602e7c
#
_cell.length_a   1.000
_cell.length_b   1.000
_cell.length_c   1.000
_cell.angle_alpha   90.00
_cell.angle_beta   90.00
_cell.angle_gamma   90.00
#
_symmetry.space_group_name_H-M   'P 1'
#
loop_
_entity.id
_entity.type
_entity.pdbx_description
1 polymer ?
#
loop_
_entity_poly.entity_id
_entity_poly.type
_entity_poly.pdbx_seq_one_letter_code
_entity_poly.pdbx_strand_id
1 'polypeptide(L)'
;MKRLFVNFMTFAAMATALTFTACSSDSDGDDNGNGNGGNGGGTGSSIVVGENILSGTLTGEQTLDAKEYILNGTVIIADGGRLNIPAGTTIKAREGFSSYLLVAQGGKLYADGTADKPIVFTANTTSPVSGYWGGVIINGKAPISGSKTDKSDTALTEINNDYKYGGSAADDNSGSLTYVKICYAGARSTADIEHNGL
;
A
#
# COMPACT_ATOMS: atom_id res chain seq x y z
N MET A 1 1.04 61.54 14.23
CA MET A 1 2.08 61.06 13.28
C MET A 1 3.05 60.17 14.05
N LYS A 2 2.88 58.84 13.95
CA LYS A 2 3.82 57.87 14.50
C LYS A 2 4.35 57.03 13.33
N ARG A 3 5.64 57.12 13.09
CA ARG A 3 6.34 56.38 12.04
C ARG A 3 6.64 54.98 12.55
N LEU A 4 6.19 53.95 11.79
CA LEU A 4 6.47 52.54 12.02
C LEU A 4 7.75 52.18 11.26
N PHE A 5 8.79 51.75 11.98
CA PHE A 5 10.01 51.22 11.41
C PHE A 5 9.80 49.71 11.11
N VAL A 6 9.89 49.35 9.87
CA VAL A 6 9.93 47.93 9.42
C VAL A 6 11.40 47.51 9.33
N ASN A 7 11.79 46.59 10.18
CA ASN A 7 13.09 45.95 10.12
C ASN A 7 13.08 44.81 9.05
N PHE A 8 13.83 45.03 8.00
CA PHE A 8 14.16 43.98 7.01
C PHE A 8 15.30 43.13 7.57
N MET A 9 14.99 41.85 7.85
CA MET A 9 15.97 40.84 8.22
C MET A 9 16.28 40.00 6.97
N THR A 10 17.43 40.27 6.38
CA THR A 10 17.98 39.51 5.25
C THR A 10 18.47 38.15 5.74
N PHE A 11 17.83 37.07 5.31
CA PHE A 11 18.34 35.71 5.48
C PHE A 11 19.25 35.36 4.30
N ALA A 12 20.53 35.17 4.58
CA ALA A 12 21.49 34.61 3.64
C ALA A 12 21.26 33.09 3.52
N ALA A 13 20.87 32.63 2.32
CA ALA A 13 20.77 31.21 1.99
C ALA A 13 22.17 30.66 1.73
N MET A 14 22.63 29.77 2.58
CA MET A 14 23.85 28.99 2.38
C MET A 14 23.48 27.69 1.63
N ALA A 15 23.78 27.64 0.34
CA ALA A 15 23.64 26.44 -0.48
C ALA A 15 24.85 25.54 -0.26
N THR A 16 24.68 24.41 0.42
CA THR A 16 25.68 23.34 0.46
C THR A 16 25.41 22.35 -0.66
N ALA A 17 26.25 22.34 -1.67
CA ALA A 17 26.27 21.35 -2.73
C ALA A 17 26.86 20.03 -2.18
N LEU A 18 26.03 18.99 -2.09
CA LEU A 18 26.48 17.62 -1.84
C LEU A 18 26.85 16.98 -3.17
N THR A 19 28.15 16.81 -3.41
CA THR A 19 28.67 16.02 -4.53
C THR A 19 28.64 14.54 -4.17
N PHE A 20 27.84 13.74 -4.88
CA PHE A 20 27.91 12.29 -4.81
C PHE A 20 29.03 11.81 -5.71
N THR A 21 30.11 11.32 -5.12
CA THR A 21 31.12 10.54 -5.81
C THR A 21 30.68 9.10 -5.93
N ALA A 22 30.46 8.65 -7.17
CA ALA A 22 30.31 7.24 -7.48
C ALA A 22 31.71 6.61 -7.44
N CYS A 23 31.95 5.69 -6.52
CA CYS A 23 33.10 4.80 -6.56
C CYS A 23 32.68 3.46 -7.16
N SER A 24 33.17 3.21 -8.37
CA SER A 24 33.34 1.86 -8.88
C SER A 24 34.72 1.36 -8.43
N SER A 25 34.80 0.19 -7.82
CA SER A 25 36.05 -0.56 -7.72
C SER A 25 35.71 -2.04 -7.68
N ASP A 26 36.17 -2.72 -8.73
CA ASP A 26 36.40 -4.15 -8.74
C ASP A 26 37.50 -4.49 -7.72
N SER A 27 37.32 -5.58 -6.99
CA SER A 27 38.44 -6.45 -6.60
C SER A 27 37.90 -7.68 -5.85
N ASP A 28 38.41 -8.81 -6.29
CA ASP A 28 38.25 -10.17 -5.79
C ASP A 28 38.69 -10.35 -4.33
N GLY A 29 38.08 -11.31 -3.65
CA GLY A 29 38.57 -11.79 -2.37
C GLY A 29 37.56 -12.64 -1.61
N ASP A 30 37.81 -13.94 -1.57
CA ASP A 30 37.12 -14.99 -0.82
C ASP A 30 36.94 -14.68 0.67
N ASP A 31 35.81 -15.00 1.29
CA ASP A 31 35.68 -16.06 2.30
C ASP A 31 34.32 -16.06 3.03
N ASN A 32 33.71 -17.20 3.03
CA ASN A 32 32.93 -18.00 3.98
C ASN A 32 32.23 -17.32 5.18
N GLY A 33 30.88 -17.41 5.21
CA GLY A 33 30.11 -17.06 6.43
C GLY A 33 28.61 -17.18 6.29
N ASN A 34 28.11 -18.39 6.37
CA ASN A 34 26.74 -18.84 6.68
C ASN A 34 25.77 -17.78 7.26
N GLY A 35 24.68 -17.51 6.57
CA GLY A 35 23.57 -16.67 7.06
C GLY A 35 22.34 -16.85 6.19
N ASN A 36 21.41 -17.65 6.62
CA ASN A 36 20.14 -18.02 6.04
C ASN A 36 19.40 -16.84 5.40
N GLY A 37 19.29 -16.84 4.07
CA GLY A 37 18.70 -15.78 3.28
C GLY A 37 17.34 -16.13 2.75
N GLY A 38 16.39 -15.30 2.93
CA GLY A 38 15.18 -15.26 2.13
C GLY A 38 15.46 -14.45 0.87
N ASN A 39 15.65 -15.09 -0.26
CA ASN A 39 15.88 -14.43 -1.55
C ASN A 39 14.56 -14.05 -2.22
N GLY A 40 14.43 -12.82 -2.59
CA GLY A 40 13.47 -12.33 -3.53
C GLY A 40 14.05 -11.10 -4.24
N GLY A 41 14.96 -11.35 -5.19
CA GLY A 41 15.58 -10.30 -5.99
C GLY A 41 14.59 -9.63 -6.93
N GLY A 42 13.99 -8.54 -6.49
CA GLY A 42 13.29 -7.58 -7.32
C GLY A 42 13.67 -6.19 -6.84
N THR A 43 14.09 -5.32 -7.74
CA THR A 43 14.45 -3.92 -7.48
C THR A 43 13.23 -3.05 -7.15
N GLY A 44 12.31 -3.54 -6.32
CA GLY A 44 11.11 -2.85 -5.88
C GLY A 44 11.21 -2.44 -4.41
N SER A 45 10.48 -1.40 -4.02
CA SER A 45 10.37 -0.99 -2.63
C SER A 45 9.60 -2.02 -1.80
N SER A 46 10.13 -2.40 -0.64
CA SER A 46 9.41 -3.26 0.31
C SER A 46 8.39 -2.44 1.11
N ILE A 47 7.20 -3.03 1.36
CA ILE A 47 6.21 -2.47 2.28
C ILE A 47 6.37 -2.97 3.72
N VAL A 48 7.27 -3.92 3.98
CA VAL A 48 7.56 -4.37 5.34
C VAL A 48 8.62 -3.48 5.96
N VAL A 49 8.24 -2.78 7.02
CA VAL A 49 9.10 -1.90 7.81
C VAL A 49 9.36 -2.56 9.17
N GLY A 50 10.64 -2.77 9.50
CA GLY A 50 10.99 -3.53 10.70
C GLY A 50 10.56 -5.00 10.60
N GLU A 51 10.07 -5.57 11.68
CA GLU A 51 9.74 -7.00 11.73
C GLU A 51 8.35 -7.34 11.19
N ASN A 52 7.36 -6.47 11.41
CA ASN A 52 5.96 -6.79 11.12
C ASN A 52 5.05 -5.59 10.79
N ILE A 53 5.59 -4.45 10.43
CA ILE A 53 4.79 -3.28 10.05
C ILE A 53 4.67 -3.23 8.53
N LEU A 54 3.43 -3.09 8.02
CA LEU A 54 3.16 -2.83 6.62
C LEU A 54 2.89 -1.33 6.43
N SER A 55 3.64 -0.69 5.54
CA SER A 55 3.49 0.74 5.21
C SER A 55 4.12 1.08 3.87
N GLY A 56 3.61 2.10 3.19
CA GLY A 56 4.20 2.63 1.96
C GLY A 56 3.74 1.95 0.67
N THR A 57 4.55 2.02 -0.38
CA THR A 57 4.19 1.61 -1.74
C THR A 57 5.06 0.47 -2.24
N LEU A 58 4.43 -0.61 -2.69
CA LEU A 58 5.07 -1.75 -3.34
C LEU A 58 5.06 -1.56 -4.86
N THR A 59 6.24 -1.57 -5.49
CA THR A 59 6.41 -1.47 -6.95
C THR A 59 6.96 -2.75 -7.59
N GLY A 60 7.37 -3.73 -6.80
CA GLY A 60 7.87 -5.03 -7.24
C GLY A 60 7.10 -6.17 -6.61
N GLU A 61 7.64 -7.38 -6.66
CA GLU A 61 7.03 -8.55 -6.04
C GLU A 61 7.51 -8.72 -4.59
N GLN A 62 6.56 -8.95 -3.69
CA GLN A 62 6.82 -9.28 -2.30
C GLN A 62 5.91 -10.39 -1.82
N THR A 63 6.48 -11.37 -1.11
CA THR A 63 5.73 -12.40 -0.40
C THR A 63 5.91 -12.18 1.10
N LEU A 64 4.81 -12.16 1.84
CA LEU A 64 4.84 -12.08 3.30
C LEU A 64 5.08 -13.46 3.90
N ASP A 65 5.55 -13.51 5.15
CA ASP A 65 5.52 -14.72 5.96
C ASP A 65 4.13 -14.94 6.57
N ALA A 66 3.79 -16.18 6.91
CA ALA A 66 2.54 -16.51 7.58
C ALA A 66 2.61 -16.15 9.08
N LYS A 67 2.46 -14.86 9.39
CA LYS A 67 2.48 -14.32 10.76
C LYS A 67 1.54 -13.14 10.93
N GLU A 68 1.60 -12.46 12.06
CA GLU A 68 0.86 -11.23 12.32
C GLU A 68 1.62 -10.01 11.82
N TYR A 69 0.92 -9.10 11.13
CA TYR A 69 1.41 -7.81 10.69
C TYR A 69 0.51 -6.68 11.20
N ILE A 70 1.08 -5.49 11.33
CA ILE A 70 0.37 -4.24 11.64
C ILE A 70 0.36 -3.36 10.40
N LEU A 71 -0.81 -3.12 9.83
CA LEU A 71 -1.00 -2.13 8.78
C LEU A 71 -1.02 -0.73 9.41
N ASN A 72 -0.01 0.07 9.07
CA ASN A 72 0.21 1.41 9.62
C ASN A 72 0.05 2.48 8.53
N GLY A 73 -1.12 3.08 8.50
CA GLY A 73 -1.48 4.04 7.45
C GLY A 73 -1.82 3.36 6.12
N THR A 74 -1.57 4.06 5.02
CA THR A 74 -1.89 3.58 3.68
C THR A 74 -0.81 2.66 3.15
N VAL A 75 -1.22 1.49 2.62
CA VAL A 75 -0.38 0.57 1.86
C VAL A 75 -0.88 0.54 0.43
N ILE A 76 0.00 0.84 -0.53
CA ILE A 76 -0.31 0.85 -1.96
C ILE A 76 0.44 -0.28 -2.66
N ILE A 77 -0.28 -1.08 -3.46
CA ILE A 77 0.32 -1.98 -4.45
C ILE A 77 0.19 -1.28 -5.79
N ALA A 78 1.28 -0.68 -6.26
CA ALA A 78 1.32 0.14 -7.47
C ALA A 78 1.26 -0.71 -8.75
N ASP A 79 1.19 -0.05 -9.91
CA ASP A 79 1.29 -0.71 -11.21
C ASP A 79 2.60 -1.53 -11.29
N GLY A 80 2.51 -2.78 -11.70
CA GLY A 80 3.60 -3.75 -11.67
C GLY A 80 3.93 -4.35 -10.30
N GLY A 81 3.38 -3.81 -9.21
CA GLY A 81 3.51 -4.37 -7.86
C GLY A 81 2.71 -5.66 -7.69
N ARG A 82 3.24 -6.60 -6.92
CA ARG A 82 2.59 -7.86 -6.58
C ARG A 82 2.81 -8.23 -5.12
N LEU A 83 1.73 -8.33 -4.37
CA LEU A 83 1.76 -8.79 -2.98
C LEU A 83 1.17 -10.19 -2.88
N ASN A 84 1.96 -11.13 -2.35
CA ASN A 84 1.50 -12.49 -2.03
C ASN A 84 1.38 -12.63 -0.51
N ILE A 85 0.19 -12.99 -0.05
CA ILE A 85 -0.12 -13.18 1.37
C ILE A 85 -0.44 -14.67 1.58
N PRO A 86 0.40 -15.42 2.32
CA PRO A 86 0.19 -16.84 2.56
C PRO A 86 -0.93 -17.11 3.56
N ALA A 87 -1.48 -18.32 3.49
CA ALA A 87 -2.50 -18.82 4.40
C ALA A 87 -2.09 -18.71 5.88
N GLY A 88 -3.01 -18.26 6.72
CA GLY A 88 -2.78 -18.07 8.15
C GLY A 88 -2.20 -16.72 8.55
N THR A 89 -1.97 -15.82 7.59
CA THR A 89 -1.53 -14.45 7.87
C THR A 89 -2.66 -13.64 8.50
N THR A 90 -2.33 -12.86 9.53
CA THR A 90 -3.24 -11.88 10.14
C THR A 90 -2.68 -10.48 9.97
N ILE A 91 -3.46 -9.57 9.41
CA ILE A 91 -3.11 -8.15 9.23
C ILE A 91 -4.04 -7.32 10.11
N LYS A 92 -3.47 -6.68 11.12
CA LYS A 92 -4.18 -5.81 12.08
C LYS A 92 -3.97 -4.35 11.70
N ALA A 93 -5.00 -3.69 11.22
CA ALA A 93 -4.94 -2.30 10.82
C ALA A 93 -5.04 -1.36 12.03
N ARG A 94 -4.23 -0.31 12.05
CA ARG A 94 -4.39 0.81 13.00
C ARG A 94 -5.68 1.56 12.71
N GLU A 95 -6.18 2.23 13.73
CA GLU A 95 -7.38 3.06 13.63
C GLU A 95 -7.20 4.20 12.63
N GLY A 96 -8.28 4.49 11.89
CA GLY A 96 -8.41 5.68 11.09
C GLY A 96 -8.73 5.46 9.62
N PHE A 97 -9.27 6.51 9.01
CA PHE A 97 -9.64 6.57 7.60
C PHE A 97 -8.45 6.33 6.65
N SER A 98 -7.25 6.78 7.04
CA SER A 98 -6.03 6.62 6.24
C SER A 98 -5.39 5.23 6.35
N SER A 99 -5.91 4.34 7.21
CA SER A 99 -5.42 2.97 7.34
C SER A 99 -6.18 2.06 6.38
N TYR A 100 -5.61 1.81 5.19
CA TYR A 100 -6.19 0.92 4.18
C TYR A 100 -5.11 0.31 3.28
N LEU A 101 -5.46 -0.79 2.60
CA LEU A 101 -4.65 -1.37 1.52
C LEU A 101 -5.33 -1.07 0.19
N LEU A 102 -4.60 -0.48 -0.76
CA LEU A 102 -5.08 -0.16 -2.10
C LEU A 102 -4.22 -0.84 -3.16
N VAL A 103 -4.86 -1.62 -4.01
CA VAL A 103 -4.27 -2.16 -5.24
C VAL A 103 -4.62 -1.20 -6.36
N ALA A 104 -3.62 -0.48 -6.87
CA ALA A 104 -3.79 0.41 -8.02
C ALA A 104 -3.97 -0.40 -9.32
N GLN A 105 -4.44 0.25 -10.37
CA GLN A 105 -4.54 -0.38 -11.69
C GLN A 105 -3.19 -0.96 -12.13
N GLY A 106 -3.15 -2.26 -12.44
CA GLY A 106 -1.93 -2.99 -12.80
C GLY A 106 -1.16 -3.58 -11.62
N GLY A 107 -1.50 -3.21 -10.38
CA GLY A 107 -1.08 -3.91 -9.18
C GLY A 107 -1.83 -5.24 -9.00
N LYS A 108 -1.29 -6.14 -8.19
CA LYS A 108 -1.88 -7.47 -7.94
C LYS A 108 -1.79 -7.87 -6.48
N LEU A 109 -2.91 -8.37 -5.94
CA LEU A 109 -2.99 -8.94 -4.59
C LEU A 109 -3.39 -10.41 -4.68
N TYR A 110 -2.52 -11.29 -4.21
CA TYR A 110 -2.82 -12.69 -4.03
C TYR A 110 -2.88 -12.99 -2.54
N ALA A 111 -4.08 -13.27 -2.05
CA ALA A 111 -4.34 -13.60 -0.66
C ALA A 111 -5.08 -14.95 -0.64
N ASP A 112 -4.31 -16.02 -0.74
CA ASP A 112 -4.85 -17.36 -0.89
C ASP A 112 -4.75 -18.14 0.42
N GLY A 113 -5.77 -17.99 1.26
CA GLY A 113 -5.96 -18.72 2.50
C GLY A 113 -6.54 -20.12 2.26
N THR A 114 -6.77 -20.84 3.36
CA THR A 114 -7.47 -22.13 3.38
C THR A 114 -8.55 -22.13 4.46
N ALA A 115 -9.44 -23.12 4.44
CA ALA A 115 -10.49 -23.23 5.47
C ALA A 115 -9.89 -23.31 6.88
N ASP A 116 -8.79 -24.03 7.07
CA ASP A 116 -8.11 -24.22 8.35
C ASP A 116 -7.16 -23.06 8.70
N LYS A 117 -6.69 -22.33 7.69
CA LYS A 117 -5.75 -21.21 7.83
C LYS A 117 -6.22 -20.02 6.98
N PRO A 118 -7.34 -19.37 7.36
CA PRO A 118 -7.80 -18.19 6.64
C PRO A 118 -6.80 -17.03 6.79
N ILE A 119 -6.84 -16.10 5.83
CA ILE A 119 -6.17 -14.82 5.94
C ILE A 119 -7.16 -13.84 6.59
N VAL A 120 -6.70 -13.08 7.56
CA VAL A 120 -7.58 -12.18 8.34
C VAL A 120 -7.03 -10.76 8.30
N PHE A 121 -7.84 -9.84 7.79
CA PHE A 121 -7.66 -8.41 7.95
C PHE A 121 -8.61 -7.93 9.04
N THR A 122 -8.10 -7.23 10.07
CA THR A 122 -8.91 -6.85 11.23
C THR A 122 -8.38 -5.59 11.91
N ALA A 123 -9.06 -5.12 12.94
CA ALA A 123 -8.66 -3.97 13.75
C ALA A 123 -7.51 -4.33 14.71
N ASN A 124 -6.56 -3.41 14.88
CA ASN A 124 -5.47 -3.53 15.87
C ASN A 124 -5.90 -2.98 17.23
N THR A 125 -6.88 -3.63 17.85
CA THR A 125 -7.41 -3.24 19.17
C THR A 125 -8.04 -4.45 19.87
N THR A 126 -8.21 -4.37 21.18
CA THR A 126 -8.94 -5.35 21.99
C THR A 126 -10.46 -5.09 22.01
N SER A 127 -10.90 -3.90 21.56
CA SER A 127 -12.32 -3.50 21.54
C SER A 127 -12.70 -3.00 20.16
N PRO A 128 -12.75 -3.88 19.14
CA PRO A 128 -12.97 -3.48 17.76
C PRO A 128 -14.42 -3.04 17.53
N VAL A 129 -14.59 -1.99 16.70
CA VAL A 129 -15.88 -1.47 16.25
C VAL A 129 -15.93 -1.43 14.72
N SER A 130 -17.12 -1.46 14.13
CA SER A 130 -17.29 -1.23 12.70
C SER A 130 -16.76 0.14 12.30
N GLY A 131 -16.11 0.25 11.14
CA GLY A 131 -15.50 1.50 10.70
C GLY A 131 -14.18 1.85 11.39
N TYR A 132 -13.53 0.87 12.06
CA TYR A 132 -12.27 1.11 12.75
C TYR A 132 -11.13 1.51 11.80
N TRP A 133 -11.09 0.92 10.61
CA TRP A 133 -10.10 1.18 9.56
C TRP A 133 -10.74 1.20 8.17
N GLY A 134 -10.00 1.60 7.14
CA GLY A 134 -10.55 1.72 5.79
C GLY A 134 -11.02 0.40 5.19
N GLY A 135 -10.13 -0.51 5.00
CA GLY A 135 -10.41 -1.77 4.32
C GLY A 135 -9.40 -2.08 3.22
N VAL A 136 -9.84 -2.90 2.27
CA VAL A 136 -9.07 -3.29 1.08
C VAL A 136 -9.77 -2.72 -0.16
N ILE A 137 -9.01 -2.09 -1.05
CA ILE A 137 -9.52 -1.51 -2.30
C ILE A 137 -8.75 -2.14 -3.46
N ILE A 138 -9.47 -2.59 -4.48
CA ILE A 138 -8.88 -3.20 -5.67
C ILE A 138 -9.39 -2.47 -6.92
N ASN A 139 -8.52 -1.69 -7.53
CA ASN A 139 -8.80 -0.89 -8.72
C ASN A 139 -8.40 -1.64 -9.99
N GLY A 140 -9.37 -2.27 -10.64
CA GLY A 140 -9.17 -2.97 -11.91
C GLY A 140 -9.27 -2.07 -13.14
N LYS A 141 -8.91 -2.62 -14.29
CA LYS A 141 -8.99 -1.99 -15.63
C LYS A 141 -10.21 -2.48 -16.43
N ALA A 142 -11.06 -3.35 -15.84
CA ALA A 142 -12.26 -3.84 -16.49
C ALA A 142 -13.33 -2.74 -16.67
N PRO A 143 -14.23 -2.88 -17.65
CA PRO A 143 -15.34 -1.94 -17.85
C PRO A 143 -16.21 -1.83 -16.59
N ILE A 144 -16.56 -0.60 -16.22
CA ILE A 144 -17.46 -0.32 -15.09
C ILE A 144 -18.92 -0.20 -15.56
N SER A 145 -19.87 -0.40 -14.63
CA SER A 145 -21.30 -0.20 -14.91
C SER A 145 -21.58 1.28 -15.20
N GLY A 146 -22.44 1.56 -16.18
CA GLY A 146 -22.74 2.92 -16.60
C GLY A 146 -21.72 3.55 -17.54
N SER A 147 -20.66 2.82 -17.91
CA SER A 147 -19.72 3.30 -18.93
C SER A 147 -20.40 3.43 -20.30
N LYS A 148 -19.87 4.36 -21.10
CA LYS A 148 -20.33 4.64 -22.47
C LYS A 148 -20.18 3.45 -23.41
N THR A 149 -20.57 3.64 -24.67
CA THR A 149 -20.62 2.56 -25.67
C THR A 149 -19.29 1.86 -25.89
N ASP A 150 -18.17 2.58 -25.76
CA ASP A 150 -16.82 2.03 -25.91
C ASP A 150 -16.29 1.34 -24.64
N LYS A 151 -17.02 1.44 -23.54
CA LYS A 151 -16.68 0.86 -22.24
C LYS A 151 -15.27 1.19 -21.75
N SER A 152 -14.76 2.37 -22.14
CA SER A 152 -13.43 2.86 -21.74
C SER A 152 -13.46 3.79 -20.54
N ASP A 153 -14.64 4.06 -19.98
CA ASP A 153 -14.81 5.00 -18.89
C ASP A 153 -14.07 4.54 -17.64
N THR A 154 -13.51 5.52 -16.95
CA THR A 154 -12.87 5.35 -15.66
C THR A 154 -13.54 6.25 -14.62
N ALA A 155 -13.45 5.86 -13.34
CA ALA A 155 -13.84 6.70 -12.22
C ALA A 155 -12.70 6.82 -11.22
N LEU A 156 -12.73 7.85 -10.39
CA LEU A 156 -11.75 8.04 -9.32
C LEU A 156 -12.18 7.27 -8.08
N THR A 157 -11.20 6.74 -7.35
CA THR A 157 -11.45 6.13 -6.04
C THR A 157 -11.89 7.22 -5.08
N GLU A 158 -13.05 7.05 -4.47
CA GLU A 158 -13.69 8.08 -3.64
C GLU A 158 -12.80 8.59 -2.50
N ILE A 159 -12.11 7.68 -1.86
CA ILE A 159 -11.27 7.99 -0.68
C ILE A 159 -9.89 8.54 -1.05
N ASN A 160 -9.47 8.40 -2.31
CA ASN A 160 -8.17 8.87 -2.81
C ASN A 160 -8.22 9.11 -4.33
N ASN A 161 -8.42 10.35 -4.73
CA ASN A 161 -8.59 10.75 -6.12
C ASN A 161 -7.32 10.63 -6.98
N ASP A 162 -6.18 10.29 -6.42
CA ASP A 162 -4.96 9.99 -7.19
C ASP A 162 -5.05 8.64 -7.90
N TYR A 163 -6.02 7.79 -7.49
CA TYR A 163 -6.22 6.45 -8.04
C TYR A 163 -7.56 6.34 -8.74
N LYS A 164 -7.54 5.65 -9.88
CA LYS A 164 -8.73 5.39 -10.70
C LYS A 164 -8.98 3.90 -10.84
N TYR A 165 -10.21 3.55 -11.19
CA TYR A 165 -10.64 2.23 -11.58
C TYR A 165 -11.47 2.29 -12.87
N GLY A 166 -11.73 1.13 -13.51
CA GLY A 166 -12.43 1.05 -14.77
C GLY A 166 -11.49 1.16 -15.98
N GLY A 167 -12.04 0.98 -17.14
CA GLY A 167 -11.32 0.97 -18.41
C GLY A 167 -11.98 0.01 -19.41
N SER A 168 -11.19 -0.56 -20.34
CA SER A 168 -11.69 -1.42 -21.41
C SER A 168 -11.14 -2.85 -21.41
N ALA A 169 -10.32 -3.23 -20.42
CA ALA A 169 -9.73 -4.57 -20.31
C ALA A 169 -10.71 -5.53 -19.66
N ALA A 170 -11.54 -6.22 -20.45
CA ALA A 170 -12.56 -7.12 -19.92
C ALA A 170 -11.99 -8.36 -19.21
N ASP A 171 -10.74 -8.72 -19.49
CA ASP A 171 -9.98 -9.82 -18.96
C ASP A 171 -8.96 -9.38 -17.86
N ASP A 172 -9.12 -8.17 -17.32
CA ASP A 172 -8.24 -7.65 -16.28
C ASP A 172 -8.20 -8.58 -15.06
N ASN A 173 -7.00 -8.77 -14.53
CA ASN A 173 -6.76 -9.61 -13.37
C ASN A 173 -5.90 -8.86 -12.34
N SER A 174 -6.51 -8.48 -11.24
CA SER A 174 -5.86 -7.80 -10.12
C SER A 174 -5.45 -8.74 -8.98
N GLY A 175 -5.56 -10.06 -9.16
CA GLY A 175 -5.15 -11.08 -8.19
C GLY A 175 -6.28 -12.03 -7.77
N SER A 176 -6.14 -12.62 -6.58
CA SER A 176 -7.12 -13.56 -6.01
C SER A 176 -7.31 -13.37 -4.51
N LEU A 177 -8.52 -13.58 -4.04
CA LEU A 177 -8.88 -13.60 -2.62
C LEU A 177 -9.60 -14.92 -2.32
N THR A 178 -8.96 -15.83 -1.56
CA THR A 178 -9.52 -17.13 -1.20
C THR A 178 -9.45 -17.31 0.31
N TYR A 179 -10.56 -17.66 0.96
CA TYR A 179 -10.65 -17.75 2.42
C TYR A 179 -10.08 -16.54 3.15
N VAL A 180 -10.47 -15.35 2.72
CA VAL A 180 -10.11 -14.07 3.32
C VAL A 180 -11.26 -13.54 4.17
N LYS A 181 -10.95 -13.04 5.37
CA LYS A 181 -11.88 -12.32 6.25
C LYS A 181 -11.43 -10.87 6.34
N ILE A 182 -12.35 -9.93 6.10
CA ILE A 182 -12.15 -8.49 6.28
C ILE A 182 -13.14 -8.03 7.35
N CYS A 183 -12.63 -7.63 8.50
CA CYS A 183 -13.42 -7.32 9.68
C CYS A 183 -13.19 -5.88 10.14
N TYR A 184 -14.26 -5.23 10.64
CA TYR A 184 -14.22 -3.89 11.24
C TYR A 184 -13.74 -2.77 10.31
N ALA A 185 -13.80 -2.99 9.00
CA ALA A 185 -13.51 -2.00 7.98
C ALA A 185 -14.68 -1.01 7.79
N GLY A 186 -14.52 -0.05 6.86
CA GLY A 186 -15.56 0.91 6.51
C GLY A 186 -15.41 2.24 7.24
N ALA A 187 -14.19 2.69 7.53
CA ALA A 187 -13.95 4.00 8.15
C ALA A 187 -14.47 5.14 7.27
N ARG A 188 -14.96 6.20 7.91
CA ARG A 188 -15.49 7.40 7.26
C ARG A 188 -14.65 8.61 7.57
N SER A 189 -14.46 9.47 6.58
CA SER A 189 -13.88 10.81 6.74
C SER A 189 -14.97 11.86 6.98
N THR A 190 -16.09 11.73 6.23
CA THR A 190 -17.28 12.57 6.34
C THR A 190 -18.53 11.70 6.19
N ALA A 191 -19.73 12.31 6.20
CA ALA A 191 -20.97 11.59 5.93
C ALA A 191 -21.02 11.01 4.50
N ASP A 192 -20.31 11.65 3.55
CA ASP A 192 -20.37 11.34 2.11
C ASP A 192 -19.09 10.63 1.59
N ILE A 193 -18.03 10.54 2.40
CA ILE A 193 -16.76 9.93 2.01
C ILE A 193 -16.44 8.78 2.95
N GLU A 194 -16.56 7.55 2.44
CA GLU A 194 -16.42 6.33 3.23
C GLU A 194 -15.70 5.22 2.47
N HIS A 195 -15.15 4.29 3.23
CA HIS A 195 -14.72 3.00 2.72
C HIS A 195 -15.86 1.98 2.81
N ASN A 196 -15.93 1.06 1.86
CA ASN A 196 -16.94 0.00 1.85
C ASN A 196 -16.42 -1.36 2.36
N GLY A 197 -15.23 -1.42 2.90
CA GLY A 197 -14.60 -2.63 3.43
C GLY A 197 -13.80 -3.41 2.37
N LEU A 198 -14.41 -3.72 1.22
CA LEU A 198 -13.80 -4.29 0.01
C LEU A 198 -14.48 -3.69 -1.20
#